data_c97af8f71dbac7e9d0f8f22f96a6cbc8
#
_entry.id   c97af8f71dbac7e9d0f8f22f96a6cbc8
#
_cell.length_a   1.000
_cell.length_b   1.000
_cell.length_c   1.000
_cell.angle_alpha   90.00
_cell.angle_beta   90.00
_cell.angle_gamma   90.00
#
_symmetry.space_group_name_H-M   'P 1'
#
loop_
_entity.id
_entity.type
_entity.pdbx_description
1 polymer ?
#
loop_
_entity_poly.entity_id
_entity_poly.type
_entity_poly.pdbx_seq_one_letter_code
_entity_poly.pdbx_strand_id
1 'polypeptide(L)'
;LKDLSDEPDYIFDMYGPDAKKPGTFAYNCILARRMAERGVPFQQLFHRGWDQHGNLPNLIKLQCQDIDQPASALVRDLKMRGMLKDTLVVCGGEFGRTIYSQGQLSKDSHGRDHHGRCFSMWMAGGGIRAGYEHGQTDDFSYNIVKDPVHIRDFNATILHCLGIDHERFSYSYQGLDRRLTGVEPAHVVKDILA
;
A
#
# COMPACT_ATOMS: atom_id res chain seq x y z
N LEU A 1 -11.89 18.05 -11.64
CA LEU A 1 -11.02 17.21 -10.86
C LEU A 1 -9.92 16.57 -11.72
N LYS A 2 -10.29 16.01 -12.88
CA LYS A 2 -9.34 15.34 -13.81
C LYS A 2 -8.45 16.31 -14.60
N ASP A 3 -8.86 17.56 -14.74
CA ASP A 3 -8.03 18.59 -15.34
C ASP A 3 -6.95 19.00 -14.33
N LEU A 4 -5.70 18.82 -14.72
CA LEU A 4 -4.51 19.17 -13.94
C LEU A 4 -3.81 20.43 -14.46
N SER A 5 -4.44 21.19 -15.38
CA SER A 5 -3.83 22.38 -15.99
C SER A 5 -3.55 23.49 -14.98
N ASP A 6 -4.19 23.46 -13.82
CA ASP A 6 -4.00 24.37 -12.69
C ASP A 6 -2.86 23.97 -11.74
N GLU A 7 -2.26 22.79 -11.95
CA GLU A 7 -1.12 22.36 -11.13
C GLU A 7 0.17 23.05 -11.62
N PRO A 8 0.99 23.56 -10.69
CA PRO A 8 2.27 24.17 -11.06
C PRO A 8 3.28 23.11 -11.54
N ASP A 9 4.22 23.52 -12.39
CA ASP A 9 5.19 22.60 -13.01
C ASP A 9 6.01 21.81 -11.98
N TYR A 10 6.36 22.40 -10.84
CA TYR A 10 7.12 21.68 -9.79
C TYR A 10 6.37 20.46 -9.22
N ILE A 11 5.04 20.44 -9.29
CA ILE A 11 4.24 19.26 -8.92
C ILE A 11 4.48 18.14 -9.91
N PHE A 12 4.40 18.42 -11.21
CA PHE A 12 4.68 17.42 -12.23
C PHE A 12 6.11 16.88 -12.13
N ASP A 13 7.09 17.77 -11.90
CA ASP A 13 8.49 17.37 -11.70
C ASP A 13 8.65 16.45 -10.48
N MET A 14 7.93 16.73 -9.39
CA MET A 14 7.96 15.92 -8.18
C MET A 14 7.38 14.51 -8.41
N TYR A 15 6.24 14.42 -9.13
CA TYR A 15 5.58 13.14 -9.39
C TYR A 15 6.19 12.35 -10.56
N GLY A 16 7.02 12.98 -11.37
CA GLY A 16 7.80 12.32 -12.40
C GLY A 16 7.27 12.50 -13.84
N PRO A 17 8.00 11.94 -14.82
CA PRO A 17 7.79 12.24 -16.25
C PRO A 17 6.41 11.85 -16.79
N ASP A 18 5.75 10.89 -16.14
CA ASP A 18 4.43 10.41 -16.53
C ASP A 18 3.28 11.12 -15.84
N ALA A 19 3.57 12.10 -14.98
CA ALA A 19 2.58 12.81 -14.18
C ALA A 19 1.53 13.58 -15.00
N LYS A 20 1.89 14.01 -16.22
CA LYS A 20 0.96 14.69 -17.15
C LYS A 20 0.15 13.73 -18.03
N LYS A 21 0.43 12.41 -18.01
CA LYS A 21 -0.23 11.41 -18.85
C LYS A 21 -1.43 10.79 -18.13
N PRO A 22 -2.66 11.00 -18.59
CA PRO A 22 -3.84 10.40 -17.99
C PRO A 22 -3.75 8.87 -17.93
N GLY A 23 -4.15 8.28 -16.78
CA GLY A 23 -4.16 6.84 -16.59
C GLY A 23 -2.84 6.23 -16.09
N THR A 24 -1.76 7.00 -16.01
CA THR A 24 -0.52 6.54 -15.36
C THR A 24 -0.66 6.55 -13.84
N PHE A 25 0.18 5.81 -13.15
CA PHE A 25 0.18 5.79 -11.68
C PHE A 25 0.52 7.18 -11.12
N ALA A 26 1.49 7.88 -11.73
CA ALA A 26 1.86 9.25 -11.34
C ALA A 26 0.70 10.23 -11.45
N TYR A 27 -0.03 10.21 -12.58
CA TYR A 27 -1.24 11.03 -12.77
C TYR A 27 -2.31 10.69 -11.70
N ASN A 28 -2.52 9.40 -11.44
CA ASN A 28 -3.51 8.96 -10.45
C ASN A 28 -3.12 9.34 -9.01
N CYS A 29 -1.81 9.39 -8.68
CA CYS A 29 -1.34 9.90 -7.39
C CYS A 29 -1.67 11.38 -7.19
N ILE A 30 -1.51 12.23 -8.23
CA ILE A 30 -1.94 13.63 -8.16
C ILE A 30 -3.45 13.72 -7.97
N LEU A 31 -4.24 12.92 -8.70
CA LEU A 31 -5.70 12.89 -8.50
C LEU A 31 -6.07 12.47 -7.08
N ALA A 32 -5.39 11.49 -6.51
CA ALA A 32 -5.64 11.04 -5.13
C ALA A 32 -5.39 12.18 -4.12
N ARG A 33 -4.28 12.90 -4.26
CA ARG A 33 -4.03 14.09 -3.43
C ARG A 33 -5.13 15.14 -3.60
N ARG A 34 -5.56 15.44 -4.83
CA ARG A 34 -6.65 16.40 -5.11
C ARG A 34 -8.00 15.96 -4.55
N MET A 35 -8.27 14.66 -4.55
CA MET A 35 -9.48 14.12 -3.91
C MET A 35 -9.42 14.23 -2.39
N ALA A 36 -8.26 13.96 -1.80
CA ALA A 36 -8.03 14.13 -0.36
C ALA A 36 -8.25 15.60 0.07
N GLU A 37 -7.74 16.57 -0.69
CA GLU A 37 -7.99 18.01 -0.47
C GLU A 37 -9.47 18.37 -0.47
N ARG A 38 -10.30 17.60 -1.17
CA ARG A 38 -11.75 17.79 -1.26
C ARG A 38 -12.54 16.95 -0.26
N GLY A 39 -11.84 16.31 0.68
CA GLY A 39 -12.47 15.53 1.74
C GLY A 39 -13.03 14.20 1.29
N VAL A 40 -12.54 13.61 0.19
CA VAL A 40 -12.90 12.24 -0.19
C VAL A 40 -12.25 11.28 0.80
N PRO A 41 -13.03 10.56 1.62
CA PRO A 41 -12.51 9.89 2.81
C PRO A 41 -11.72 8.61 2.51
N PHE A 42 -11.98 7.96 1.38
CA PHE A 42 -11.32 6.72 0.99
C PHE A 42 -11.02 6.70 -0.50
N GLN A 43 -9.80 6.29 -0.84
CA GLN A 43 -9.34 6.23 -2.21
C GLN A 43 -8.46 4.98 -2.37
N GLN A 44 -8.59 4.32 -3.49
CA GLN A 44 -7.80 3.14 -3.81
C GLN A 44 -7.16 3.30 -5.19
N LEU A 45 -5.84 3.21 -5.22
CA LEU A 45 -5.04 3.23 -6.43
C LEU A 45 -4.57 1.81 -6.74
N PHE A 46 -4.87 1.34 -7.94
CA PHE A 46 -4.39 0.05 -8.40
C PHE A 46 -3.22 0.22 -9.37
N HIS A 47 -2.18 -0.55 -9.16
CA HIS A 47 -1.08 -0.69 -10.10
C HIS A 47 -0.90 -2.16 -10.46
N ARG A 48 -0.96 -2.47 -11.76
CA ARG A 48 -0.94 -3.84 -12.29
C ARG A 48 0.47 -4.33 -12.58
N GLY A 49 0.61 -5.63 -12.86
CA GLY A 49 1.83 -6.19 -13.43
C GLY A 49 2.80 -6.79 -12.41
N TRP A 50 2.36 -7.02 -11.18
CA TRP A 50 3.18 -7.59 -10.11
C TRP A 50 3.15 -9.13 -10.05
N ASP A 51 2.24 -9.77 -10.78
CA ASP A 51 2.10 -11.23 -10.82
C ASP A 51 3.08 -11.86 -11.81
N GLN A 52 4.36 -11.86 -11.42
CA GLN A 52 5.49 -12.16 -12.31
C GLN A 52 5.97 -13.60 -12.14
N HIS A 53 5.28 -14.55 -12.79
CA HIS A 53 5.62 -15.97 -12.82
C HIS A 53 6.72 -16.32 -13.83
N GLY A 54 7.22 -15.34 -14.57
CA GLY A 54 8.35 -15.43 -15.53
C GLY A 54 8.85 -14.04 -15.85
N ASN A 55 10.07 -13.98 -16.41
CA ASN A 55 10.72 -12.71 -16.81
C ASN A 55 10.78 -11.63 -15.70
N LEU A 56 10.76 -12.06 -14.42
CA LEU A 56 10.78 -11.17 -13.26
C LEU A 56 11.92 -10.14 -13.31
N PRO A 57 13.18 -10.47 -13.66
CA PRO A 57 14.29 -9.52 -13.61
C PRO A 57 14.09 -8.28 -14.49
N ASN A 58 13.32 -8.41 -15.58
CA ASN A 58 13.01 -7.28 -16.46
C ASN A 58 11.72 -6.58 -16.03
N LEU A 59 10.67 -7.35 -15.73
CA LEU A 59 9.36 -6.79 -15.42
C LEU A 59 9.34 -6.02 -14.09
N ILE A 60 10.03 -6.51 -13.06
CA ILE A 60 10.06 -5.83 -11.75
C ILE A 60 10.65 -4.41 -11.86
N LYS A 61 11.66 -4.22 -12.72
CA LYS A 61 12.27 -2.90 -12.93
C LYS A 61 11.25 -1.91 -13.49
N LEU A 62 10.44 -2.34 -14.46
CA LEU A 62 9.42 -1.49 -15.06
C LEU A 62 8.35 -1.10 -14.03
N GLN A 63 7.90 -2.07 -13.23
CA GLN A 63 6.91 -1.80 -12.19
C GLN A 63 7.45 -0.84 -11.11
N CYS A 64 8.71 -1.02 -10.69
CA CYS A 64 9.33 -0.10 -9.74
C CYS A 64 9.50 1.31 -10.33
N GLN A 65 9.90 1.44 -11.59
CA GLN A 65 10.01 2.73 -12.26
C GLN A 65 8.67 3.48 -12.30
N ASP A 66 7.57 2.74 -12.50
CA ASP A 66 6.24 3.35 -12.55
C ASP A 66 5.79 3.90 -11.19
N ILE A 67 6.18 3.25 -10.07
CA ILE A 67 5.61 3.59 -8.75
C ILE A 67 6.55 4.34 -7.80
N ASP A 68 7.87 4.16 -7.89
CA ASP A 68 8.81 4.64 -6.87
C ASP A 68 8.73 6.15 -6.66
N GLN A 69 8.90 6.92 -7.73
CA GLN A 69 8.85 8.37 -7.65
C GLN A 69 7.46 8.88 -7.26
N PRO A 70 6.35 8.49 -7.92
CA PRO A 70 5.05 9.06 -7.59
C PRO A 70 4.51 8.61 -6.23
N ALA A 71 4.82 7.42 -5.73
CA ALA A 71 4.44 7.02 -4.37
C ALA A 71 5.15 7.89 -3.32
N SER A 72 6.46 8.10 -3.48
CA SER A 72 7.23 9.01 -2.63
C SER A 72 6.72 10.45 -2.72
N ALA A 73 6.41 10.91 -3.95
CA ALA A 73 5.87 12.24 -4.20
C ALA A 73 4.53 12.47 -3.49
N LEU A 74 3.62 11.49 -3.52
CA LEU A 74 2.33 11.58 -2.85
C LEU A 74 2.50 11.82 -1.33
N VAL A 75 3.36 11.05 -0.67
CA VAL A 75 3.63 11.23 0.76
C VAL A 75 4.25 12.61 1.05
N ARG A 76 5.20 13.04 0.22
CA ARG A 76 5.84 14.36 0.35
C ARG A 76 4.86 15.50 0.12
N ASP A 77 4.02 15.42 -0.89
CA ASP A 77 3.03 16.46 -1.23
C ASP A 77 1.99 16.60 -0.11
N LEU A 78 1.46 15.48 0.39
CA LEU A 78 0.57 15.46 1.56
C LEU A 78 1.23 16.08 2.79
N LYS A 79 2.53 15.78 3.02
CA LYS A 79 3.29 16.37 4.14
C LYS A 79 3.48 17.88 3.97
N MET A 80 3.88 18.34 2.78
CA MET A 80 4.09 19.78 2.48
C MET A 80 2.80 20.58 2.65
N ARG A 81 1.65 19.98 2.38
CA ARG A 81 0.32 20.60 2.56
C ARG A 81 -0.23 20.48 3.97
N GLY A 82 0.51 19.85 4.89
CA GLY A 82 0.06 19.62 6.27
C GLY A 82 -1.06 18.58 6.40
N MET A 83 -1.34 17.83 5.33
CA MET A 83 -2.44 16.85 5.26
C MET A 83 -2.02 15.45 5.76
N LEU A 84 -0.73 15.13 5.74
CA LEU A 84 -0.26 13.77 6.05
C LEU A 84 -0.62 13.32 7.47
N LYS A 85 -0.75 14.24 8.41
CA LYS A 85 -1.15 13.95 9.80
C LYS A 85 -2.57 13.38 9.90
N ASP A 86 -3.46 13.79 8.98
CA ASP A 86 -4.88 13.39 8.94
C ASP A 86 -5.19 12.45 7.76
N THR A 87 -4.16 12.01 7.01
CA THR A 87 -4.31 11.14 5.86
C THR A 87 -3.40 9.93 6.02
N LEU A 88 -4.01 8.74 6.11
CA LEU A 88 -3.28 7.48 6.14
C LEU A 88 -3.00 7.01 4.71
N VAL A 89 -1.73 6.86 4.36
CA VAL A 89 -1.29 6.24 3.11
C VAL A 89 -0.85 4.81 3.40
N VAL A 90 -1.42 3.84 2.69
CA VAL A 90 -1.09 2.42 2.82
C VAL A 90 -0.66 1.89 1.46
N CYS A 91 0.44 1.16 1.42
CA CYS A 91 0.93 0.52 0.20
C CYS A 91 1.38 -0.91 0.47
N GLY A 92 0.96 -1.81 -0.39
CA GLY A 92 1.33 -3.21 -0.33
C GLY A 92 0.72 -4.01 -1.47
N GLY A 93 1.13 -5.27 -1.57
CA GLY A 93 0.46 -6.27 -2.39
C GLY A 93 -0.52 -7.11 -1.56
N GLU A 94 -1.24 -7.98 -2.24
CA GLU A 94 -2.21 -8.90 -1.62
C GLU A 94 -1.52 -9.99 -0.80
N PHE A 95 -0.30 -10.37 -1.19
CA PHE A 95 0.60 -11.30 -0.50
C PHE A 95 2.04 -11.18 -1.04
N GLY A 96 2.95 -11.95 -0.47
CA GLY A 96 4.35 -12.01 -0.88
C GLY A 96 4.64 -12.99 -2.02
N ARG A 97 5.92 -13.13 -2.32
CA ARG A 97 6.43 -14.04 -3.34
C ARG A 97 7.45 -15.00 -2.74
N THR A 98 7.52 -16.22 -3.30
CA THR A 98 8.47 -17.23 -2.86
C THR A 98 9.92 -16.78 -3.07
N ILE A 99 10.81 -17.27 -2.22
CA ILE A 99 12.26 -17.06 -2.37
C ILE A 99 12.85 -17.92 -3.50
N TYR A 100 12.22 -19.04 -3.82
CA TYR A 100 12.61 -19.93 -4.90
C TYR A 100 11.97 -19.51 -6.22
N SER A 101 12.63 -19.87 -7.31
CA SER A 101 12.21 -19.51 -8.66
C SER A 101 11.07 -20.38 -9.16
N GLN A 102 10.26 -19.78 -10.05
CA GLN A 102 9.21 -20.45 -10.80
C GLN A 102 9.38 -20.18 -12.30
N GLY A 103 8.75 -21.02 -13.12
CA GLY A 103 8.81 -20.92 -14.56
C GLY A 103 10.13 -21.41 -15.13
N GLN A 104 10.58 -20.77 -16.19
CA GLN A 104 11.88 -21.11 -16.81
C GLN A 104 13.03 -20.69 -15.89
N LEU A 105 13.81 -21.65 -15.43
CA LEU A 105 14.91 -21.44 -14.47
C LEU A 105 16.16 -20.91 -15.18
N SER A 106 16.12 -19.70 -15.66
CA SER A 106 17.27 -18.99 -16.18
C SER A 106 17.46 -17.66 -15.46
N LYS A 107 18.70 -17.14 -15.51
CA LYS A 107 19.06 -15.88 -14.86
C LYS A 107 18.12 -14.71 -15.27
N ASP A 108 17.71 -14.70 -16.53
CA ASP A 108 16.98 -13.58 -17.11
C ASP A 108 15.49 -13.84 -17.31
N SER A 109 15.01 -15.05 -17.03
CA SER A 109 13.63 -15.45 -17.36
C SER A 109 12.86 -16.13 -16.22
N HIS A 110 13.45 -16.27 -15.02
CA HIS A 110 12.71 -16.83 -13.90
C HIS A 110 11.61 -15.91 -13.39
N GLY A 111 10.64 -16.51 -12.71
CA GLY A 111 9.61 -15.83 -11.94
C GLY A 111 9.59 -16.27 -10.49
N ARG A 112 8.59 -15.88 -9.75
CA ARG A 112 8.34 -16.30 -8.37
C ARG A 112 6.85 -16.64 -8.19
N ASP A 113 6.58 -17.63 -7.34
CA ASP A 113 5.24 -18.04 -6.99
C ASP A 113 4.68 -17.21 -5.83
N HIS A 114 3.42 -17.41 -5.55
CA HIS A 114 2.68 -16.77 -4.45
C HIS A 114 3.15 -17.28 -3.10
N HIS A 115 3.29 -16.38 -2.12
CA HIS A 115 3.64 -16.73 -0.75
C HIS A 115 2.87 -15.88 0.26
N GLY A 116 1.74 -16.43 0.73
CA GLY A 116 0.82 -15.69 1.61
C GLY A 116 1.27 -15.59 3.08
N ARG A 117 2.36 -16.28 3.47
CA ARG A 117 2.78 -16.34 4.87
C ARG A 117 3.72 -15.21 5.29
N CYS A 118 4.39 -14.59 4.33
CA CYS A 118 5.41 -13.59 4.62
C CYS A 118 5.43 -12.54 3.52
N PHE A 119 5.09 -11.30 3.89
CA PHE A 119 5.17 -10.15 3.00
C PHE A 119 5.25 -8.87 3.82
N SER A 120 5.70 -7.79 3.19
CA SER A 120 5.84 -6.49 3.81
C SER A 120 4.86 -5.50 3.21
N MET A 121 4.37 -4.60 4.04
CA MET A 121 3.58 -3.44 3.64
C MET A 121 4.20 -2.20 4.28
N TRP A 122 3.93 -1.02 3.73
CA TRP A 122 4.31 0.21 4.41
C TRP A 122 3.13 1.16 4.57
N MET A 123 3.20 1.98 5.60
CA MET A 123 2.19 2.98 5.94
C MET A 123 2.87 4.32 6.23
N ALA A 124 2.16 5.41 5.95
CA ALA A 124 2.63 6.75 6.28
C ALA A 124 1.48 7.67 6.68
N GLY A 125 1.71 8.55 7.63
CA GLY A 125 0.70 9.50 8.11
C GLY A 125 -0.40 8.89 8.95
N GLY A 126 -1.48 9.63 9.18
CA GLY A 126 -2.70 9.16 9.85
C GLY A 126 -2.49 8.51 11.22
N GLY A 127 -1.51 8.99 12.03
CA GLY A 127 -1.23 8.43 13.35
C GLY A 127 -0.21 7.27 13.36
N ILE A 128 0.43 6.98 12.22
CA ILE A 128 1.50 5.96 12.15
C ILE A 128 2.86 6.56 12.56
N ARG A 129 3.60 5.82 13.38
CA ARG A 129 4.96 6.17 13.80
C ARG A 129 5.92 6.19 12.61
N ALA A 130 6.49 7.35 12.33
CA ALA A 130 7.43 7.50 11.22
C ALA A 130 8.78 6.83 11.51
N GLY A 131 9.36 6.17 10.48
CA GLY A 131 10.69 5.56 10.57
C GLY A 131 10.76 4.33 11.49
N TYR A 132 9.63 3.69 11.77
CA TYR A 132 9.54 2.50 12.61
C TYR A 132 9.36 1.25 11.75
N GLU A 133 10.10 0.21 12.07
CA GLU A 133 9.96 -1.12 11.47
C GLU A 133 9.34 -2.06 12.51
N HIS A 134 8.35 -2.84 12.07
CA HIS A 134 7.64 -3.82 12.90
C HIS A 134 7.70 -5.21 12.26
N GLY A 135 8.04 -6.18 13.09
CA GLY A 135 8.20 -7.56 12.67
C GLY A 135 9.57 -7.86 12.04
N GLN A 136 9.87 -9.13 11.95
CA GLN A 136 11.12 -9.62 11.37
C GLN A 136 10.90 -10.96 10.67
N THR A 137 11.54 -11.14 9.53
CA THR A 137 11.56 -12.40 8.81
C THR A 137 12.82 -13.21 9.17
N ASP A 138 12.81 -14.50 8.84
CA ASP A 138 14.04 -15.30 8.79
C ASP A 138 14.99 -14.79 7.68
N ASP A 139 16.21 -15.31 7.67
CA ASP A 139 17.27 -14.89 6.73
C ASP A 139 16.90 -15.13 5.25
N PHE A 140 15.91 -15.98 4.99
CA PHE A 140 15.41 -16.27 3.67
C PHE A 140 14.15 -15.47 3.29
N SER A 141 13.63 -14.62 4.20
CA SER A 141 12.35 -13.94 4.01
C SER A 141 11.17 -14.87 3.72
N TYR A 142 11.22 -16.09 4.26
CA TYR A 142 10.23 -17.13 4.02
C TYR A 142 9.22 -17.26 5.16
N ASN A 143 9.65 -17.06 6.40
CA ASN A 143 8.79 -17.07 7.57
C ASN A 143 8.95 -15.77 8.37
N ILE A 144 7.90 -15.39 9.09
CA ILE A 144 7.96 -14.32 10.09
C ILE A 144 8.42 -14.96 11.40
N VAL A 145 9.50 -14.44 11.99
CA VAL A 145 10.11 -14.98 13.21
C VAL A 145 9.92 -14.07 14.44
N LYS A 146 9.51 -12.82 14.21
CA LYS A 146 9.27 -11.86 15.28
C LYS A 146 8.09 -10.94 14.94
N ASP A 147 7.27 -10.63 15.94
CA ASP A 147 6.15 -9.68 15.91
C ASP A 147 5.27 -9.83 14.64
N PRO A 148 4.66 -11.02 14.41
CA PRO A 148 3.83 -11.25 13.24
C PRO A 148 2.56 -10.39 13.28
N VAL A 149 2.19 -9.83 12.11
CA VAL A 149 0.92 -9.11 11.94
C VAL A 149 0.01 -9.92 11.01
N HIS A 150 -1.11 -10.39 11.51
CA HIS A 150 -2.12 -11.02 10.68
C HIS A 150 -2.87 -9.94 9.88
N ILE A 151 -3.37 -10.27 8.69
CA ILE A 151 -4.10 -9.31 7.84
C ILE A 151 -5.32 -8.71 8.55
N ARG A 152 -5.97 -9.47 9.45
CA ARG A 152 -7.08 -8.94 10.26
C ARG A 152 -6.63 -7.89 11.26
N ASP A 153 -5.44 -8.04 11.86
CA ASP A 153 -4.85 -7.07 12.78
C ASP A 153 -4.41 -5.80 12.03
N PHE A 154 -3.90 -5.97 10.83
CA PHE A 154 -3.61 -4.88 9.92
C PHE A 154 -4.88 -4.07 9.58
N ASN A 155 -5.98 -4.76 9.23
CA ASN A 155 -7.27 -4.11 8.97
C ASN A 155 -7.85 -3.45 10.22
N ALA A 156 -7.74 -4.09 11.40
CA ALA A 156 -8.15 -3.49 12.67
C ALA A 156 -7.38 -2.21 12.96
N THR A 157 -6.08 -2.20 12.64
CA THR A 157 -5.22 -1.02 12.82
C THR A 157 -5.60 0.12 11.87
N ILE A 158 -5.91 -0.18 10.60
CA ILE A 158 -6.41 0.83 9.66
C ILE A 158 -7.73 1.43 10.17
N LEU A 159 -8.68 0.59 10.60
CA LEU A 159 -9.96 1.06 11.15
C LEU A 159 -9.74 1.92 12.39
N HIS A 160 -8.82 1.54 13.28
CA HIS A 160 -8.45 2.34 14.45
C HIS A 160 -7.92 3.73 14.04
N CYS A 161 -7.02 3.80 13.07
CA CYS A 161 -6.52 5.10 12.53
C CYS A 161 -7.64 5.97 11.95
N LEU A 162 -8.71 5.35 11.45
CA LEU A 162 -9.91 6.05 10.97
C LEU A 162 -10.91 6.40 12.09
N GLY A 163 -10.59 6.10 13.35
CA GLY A 163 -11.50 6.32 14.49
C GLY A 163 -12.66 5.33 14.57
N ILE A 164 -12.57 4.20 13.87
CA ILE A 164 -13.61 3.17 13.81
C ILE A 164 -13.25 2.01 14.75
N ASP A 165 -14.16 1.69 15.65
CA ASP A 165 -14.06 0.48 16.48
C ASP A 165 -14.36 -0.76 15.63
N HIS A 166 -13.33 -1.54 15.31
CA HIS A 166 -13.43 -2.70 14.43
C HIS A 166 -14.29 -3.85 15.03
N GLU A 167 -14.46 -3.92 16.34
CA GLU A 167 -15.29 -4.94 16.98
C GLU A 167 -16.78 -4.61 16.92
N ARG A 168 -17.11 -3.31 16.93
CA ARG A 168 -18.48 -2.80 16.86
C ARG A 168 -18.93 -2.50 15.44
N PHE A 169 -17.99 -2.29 14.53
CA PHE A 169 -18.30 -2.01 13.15
C PHE A 169 -18.66 -3.27 12.38
N SER A 170 -19.94 -3.46 12.15
CA SER A 170 -20.49 -4.58 11.39
C SER A 170 -21.41 -4.11 10.29
N TYR A 171 -21.61 -4.94 9.28
CA TYR A 171 -22.64 -4.78 8.26
C TYR A 171 -23.50 -6.03 8.17
N SER A 172 -24.81 -5.84 7.97
CA SER A 172 -25.73 -6.96 7.86
C SER A 172 -25.77 -7.45 6.41
N TYR A 173 -25.50 -8.74 6.24
CA TYR A 173 -25.56 -9.41 4.93
C TYR A 173 -26.15 -10.81 5.08
N GLN A 174 -27.20 -11.11 4.35
CA GLN A 174 -27.91 -12.39 4.38
C GLN A 174 -28.34 -12.81 5.81
N GLY A 175 -28.81 -11.85 6.61
CA GLY A 175 -29.27 -12.09 7.99
C GLY A 175 -28.16 -12.28 9.02
N LEU A 176 -26.90 -12.07 8.67
CA LEU A 176 -25.75 -12.14 9.57
C LEU A 176 -25.04 -10.78 9.66
N ASP A 177 -24.74 -10.35 10.88
CA ASP A 177 -23.90 -9.20 11.13
C ASP A 177 -22.43 -9.60 11.00
N ARG A 178 -21.75 -9.03 10.01
CA ARG A 178 -20.36 -9.35 9.65
C ARG A 178 -19.44 -8.18 9.98
N ARG A 179 -18.36 -8.46 10.70
CA ARG A 179 -17.27 -7.51 10.92
C ARG A 179 -16.30 -7.53 9.73
N LEU A 180 -15.69 -6.40 9.41
CA LEU A 180 -14.66 -6.31 8.36
C LEU A 180 -13.39 -7.11 8.72
N THR A 181 -13.13 -7.31 10.01
CA THR A 181 -12.00 -8.12 10.51
C THR A 181 -12.31 -9.62 10.57
N GLY A 182 -13.54 -10.04 10.24
CA GLY A 182 -13.96 -11.44 10.26
C GLY A 182 -14.43 -11.90 11.63
N VAL A 183 -14.54 -13.22 11.81
CA VAL A 183 -15.07 -13.84 13.03
C VAL A 183 -14.01 -14.10 14.11
N GLU A 184 -12.79 -14.31 13.69
CA GLU A 184 -11.66 -14.52 14.59
C GLU A 184 -11.25 -13.22 15.30
N PRO A 185 -10.67 -13.28 16.49
CA PRO A 185 -10.15 -12.10 17.17
C PRO A 185 -9.15 -11.33 16.30
N ALA A 186 -9.25 -10.02 16.34
CA ALA A 186 -8.30 -9.11 15.68
C ALA A 186 -7.84 -8.05 16.70
N HIS A 187 -6.61 -7.61 16.57
CA HIS A 187 -6.00 -6.67 17.51
C HIS A 187 -5.36 -5.50 16.77
N VAL A 188 -5.51 -4.31 17.32
CA VAL A 188 -4.79 -3.13 16.85
C VAL A 188 -3.31 -3.29 17.18
N VAL A 189 -2.45 -3.15 16.18
CA VAL A 189 -0.99 -3.21 16.32
C VAL A 189 -0.51 -1.88 16.89
N LYS A 190 -0.53 -1.74 18.21
CA LYS A 190 -0.27 -0.46 18.91
C LYS A 190 1.16 0.04 18.74
N ASP A 191 2.12 -0.85 18.54
CA ASP A 191 3.55 -0.49 18.44
C ASP A 191 3.88 0.36 17.22
N ILE A 192 3.06 0.29 16.16
CA ILE A 192 3.23 1.11 14.96
C ILE A 192 2.52 2.47 15.03
N LEU A 193 1.77 2.72 16.09
CA LEU A 193 1.07 4.01 16.30
C LEU A 193 1.99 5.05 16.93
N ALA A 194 1.77 6.34 16.60
CA ALA A 194 2.52 7.49 17.11
C ALA A 194 2.02 7.95 18.48
#